data_5e85fe77249739af6f9f104f63583080
#
_entry.id   5e85fe77249739af6f9f104f63583080
#
_cell.length_a   1.000
_cell.length_b   1.000
_cell.length_c   1.000
_cell.angle_alpha   90.00
_cell.angle_beta   90.00
_cell.angle_gamma   90.00
#
_symmetry.space_group_name_H-M   'P 1'
#
loop_
_entity.id
_entity.type
_entity.pdbx_description
1 polymer ?
#
loop_
_entity_poly.entity_id
_entity_poly.type
_entity_poly.pdbx_seq_one_letter_code
_entity_poly.pdbx_strand_id
1 'polypeptide(L)'
;MPNNMPYVATNMTVGLMYKELKLTSQMIQQGLTLKEIRQKSYEDNIYQARSENFKKTVTSILLTRIKTLDDNLINMLSNANIDLEKQIAIYSVMKSDRLFFEFMREVYAEKIKNKENKIYSKDIEEFMQRKREQDPKVESWKNTTINRLRSSYIGMLYDSNFARKNKDYIEIIVPIIDSKLETYLKEINEKYYLDAMNVEY
;
A
#
# COMPACT_ATOMS: atom_id res chain seq x y z
N MET A 1 15.61 -6.45 0.60
CA MET A 1 14.29 -7.08 0.81
C MET A 1 13.72 -6.64 2.15
N PRO A 2 12.41 -6.38 2.29
CA PRO A 2 11.81 -5.89 3.54
C PRO A 2 11.75 -6.90 4.70
N ASN A 3 12.43 -8.03 4.61
CA ASN A 3 12.42 -9.11 5.62
C ASN A 3 12.87 -8.68 7.03
N ASN A 4 13.51 -7.52 7.16
CA ASN A 4 13.96 -7.00 8.47
C ASN A 4 12.98 -5.98 9.08
N MET A 5 11.88 -5.64 8.42
CA MET A 5 10.88 -4.76 9.01
C MET A 5 10.00 -5.54 10.00
N PRO A 6 9.67 -4.96 11.16
CA PRO A 6 8.71 -5.57 12.07
C PRO A 6 7.32 -5.61 11.43
N TYR A 7 6.54 -6.64 11.78
CA TYR A 7 5.12 -6.64 11.43
C TYR A 7 4.37 -5.57 12.22
N VAL A 8 3.53 -4.82 11.53
CA VAL A 8 2.70 -3.75 12.10
C VAL A 8 1.25 -3.91 11.65
N ALA A 9 0.32 -3.46 12.48
CA ALA A 9 -1.10 -3.49 12.16
C ALA A 9 -1.67 -2.06 11.95
N THR A 10 -0.88 -1.16 11.39
CA THR A 10 -1.22 0.26 11.27
C THR A 10 -2.24 0.54 10.17
N ASN A 11 -2.26 -0.26 9.10
CA ASN A 11 -3.14 -0.06 7.94
C ASN A 11 -4.57 -0.64 8.10
N MET A 12 -4.99 -1.00 9.31
CA MET A 12 -6.31 -1.61 9.56
C MET A 12 -7.52 -0.72 9.23
N THR A 13 -7.34 0.60 9.23
CA THR A 13 -8.46 1.56 9.18
C THR A 13 -8.33 2.60 8.08
N VAL A 14 -7.23 2.55 7.33
CA VAL A 14 -6.89 3.53 6.30
C VAL A 14 -6.68 2.80 4.98
N GLY A 15 -7.43 3.19 3.96
CA GLY A 15 -7.31 2.63 2.61
C GLY A 15 -6.02 3.07 1.90
N LEU A 16 -6.02 3.00 0.57
CA LEU A 16 -4.85 3.34 -0.24
C LEU A 16 -4.46 4.82 -0.10
N MET A 17 -5.45 5.73 -0.07
CA MET A 17 -5.26 7.17 0.11
C MET A 17 -4.27 7.79 -0.90
N TYR A 18 -4.36 7.37 -2.15
CA TYR A 18 -3.45 7.83 -3.20
C TYR A 18 -3.56 9.33 -3.48
N LYS A 19 -4.78 9.92 -3.38
CA LYS A 19 -5.01 11.36 -3.56
C LYS A 19 -4.35 12.19 -2.46
N GLU A 20 -4.51 11.76 -1.21
CA GLU A 20 -3.93 12.41 -0.04
C GLU A 20 -2.40 12.26 -0.04
N LEU A 21 -1.87 11.13 -0.52
CA LEU A 21 -0.44 10.93 -0.69
C LEU A 21 0.13 11.86 -1.76
N LYS A 22 -0.58 12.03 -2.89
CA LYS A 22 -0.21 13.01 -3.93
C LYS A 22 -0.27 14.44 -3.40
N LEU A 23 -1.33 14.81 -2.69
CA LEU A 23 -1.42 16.13 -2.06
C LEU A 23 -0.21 16.39 -1.13
N THR A 24 0.18 15.37 -0.35
CA THR A 24 1.36 15.44 0.51
C THR A 24 2.63 15.67 -0.30
N SER A 25 2.82 14.95 -1.42
CA SER A 25 3.99 15.15 -2.30
C SER A 25 4.03 16.55 -2.92
N GLN A 26 2.87 17.09 -3.33
CA GLN A 26 2.77 18.45 -3.86
C GLN A 26 3.15 19.51 -2.82
N MET A 27 2.75 19.35 -1.57
CA MET A 27 3.16 20.26 -0.48
C MET A 27 4.68 20.21 -0.23
N ILE A 28 5.30 19.02 -0.32
CA ILE A 28 6.76 18.89 -0.22
C ILE A 28 7.44 19.63 -1.39
N GLN A 29 6.93 19.49 -2.62
CA GLN A 29 7.46 20.21 -3.78
C GLN A 29 7.31 21.75 -3.68
N GLN A 30 6.33 22.22 -2.89
CA GLN A 30 6.16 23.62 -2.55
C GLN A 30 7.10 24.09 -1.41
N GLY A 31 7.96 23.22 -0.90
CA GLY A 31 8.96 23.52 0.12
C GLY A 31 8.48 23.30 1.56
N LEU A 32 7.30 22.73 1.80
CA LEU A 32 6.84 22.44 3.14
C LEU A 32 7.59 21.23 3.72
N THR A 33 8.00 21.37 4.97
CA THR A 33 8.56 20.26 5.76
C THR A 33 7.45 19.31 6.23
N LEU A 34 7.82 18.08 6.55
CA LEU A 34 6.86 17.11 7.12
C LEU A 34 6.24 17.58 8.45
N LYS A 35 6.95 18.44 9.19
CA LYS A 35 6.42 19.08 10.43
C LYS A 35 5.30 20.06 10.11
N GLU A 36 5.51 20.92 9.13
CA GLU A 36 4.51 21.91 8.68
C GLU A 36 3.29 21.22 8.05
N ILE A 37 3.49 20.16 7.26
CA ILE A 37 2.39 19.35 6.71
C ILE A 37 1.58 18.72 7.84
N ARG A 38 2.24 18.19 8.87
CA ARG A 38 1.55 17.65 10.06
C ARG A 38 0.72 18.72 10.77
N GLN A 39 1.30 19.90 10.96
CA GLN A 39 0.60 21.03 11.57
C GLN A 39 -0.64 21.41 10.76
N LYS A 40 -0.48 21.65 9.45
CA LYS A 40 -1.61 21.93 8.54
C LYS A 40 -2.69 20.85 8.56
N SER A 41 -2.29 19.58 8.62
CA SER A 41 -3.26 18.49 8.73
C SER A 41 -4.11 18.59 10.00
N TYR A 42 -3.52 18.99 11.11
CA TYR A 42 -4.24 19.12 12.39
C TYR A 42 -5.09 20.39 12.47
N GLU A 43 -4.57 21.51 11.99
CA GLU A 43 -5.25 22.81 12.04
C GLU A 43 -6.31 22.94 10.94
N ASP A 44 -5.93 22.69 9.69
CA ASP A 44 -6.76 22.94 8.51
C ASP A 44 -7.51 21.71 8.01
N ASN A 45 -7.30 20.55 8.61
CA ASN A 45 -7.89 19.26 8.19
C ASN A 45 -7.72 18.98 6.67
N ILE A 46 -6.53 19.21 6.14
CA ILE A 46 -6.22 19.13 4.70
C ILE A 46 -6.56 17.78 4.06
N TYR A 47 -6.63 16.70 4.85
CA TYR A 47 -7.02 15.36 4.41
C TYR A 47 -8.50 15.07 4.63
N GLN A 48 -9.31 16.06 5.01
CA GLN A 48 -10.76 15.96 5.19
C GLN A 48 -11.18 14.78 6.08
N ALA A 49 -10.42 14.54 7.15
CA ALA A 49 -10.67 13.46 8.08
C ALA A 49 -11.95 13.74 8.89
N ARG A 50 -12.78 12.70 9.07
CA ARG A 50 -14.12 12.77 9.70
C ARG A 50 -14.12 12.96 11.22
N SER A 51 -12.98 12.79 11.89
CA SER A 51 -12.83 12.97 13.33
C SER A 51 -11.39 13.28 13.69
N GLU A 52 -11.16 13.90 14.87
CA GLU A 52 -9.83 14.24 15.35
C GLU A 52 -8.90 13.00 15.50
N ASN A 53 -9.43 11.90 16.03
CA ASN A 53 -8.64 10.67 16.13
C ASN A 53 -8.29 10.07 14.76
N PHE A 54 -9.23 10.13 13.81
CA PHE A 54 -8.99 9.66 12.46
C PHE A 54 -7.99 10.58 11.73
N LYS A 55 -8.06 11.90 11.95
CA LYS A 55 -7.11 12.89 11.44
C LYS A 55 -5.67 12.55 11.86
N LYS A 56 -5.43 12.29 13.15
CA LYS A 56 -4.13 11.87 13.67
C LYS A 56 -3.64 10.57 13.02
N THR A 57 -4.51 9.60 12.86
CA THR A 57 -4.21 8.30 12.25
C THR A 57 -3.82 8.46 10.78
N VAL A 58 -4.63 9.15 9.99
CA VAL A 58 -4.39 9.40 8.55
C VAL A 58 -3.07 10.14 8.37
N THR A 59 -2.87 11.23 9.11
CA THR A 59 -1.63 12.03 9.03
C THR A 59 -0.40 11.16 9.34
N SER A 60 -0.45 10.37 10.40
CA SER A 60 0.68 9.51 10.77
C SER A 60 1.00 8.49 9.67
N ILE A 61 -0.02 7.85 9.10
CA ILE A 61 0.17 6.84 8.05
C ILE A 61 0.69 7.48 6.77
N LEU A 62 0.12 8.60 6.32
CA LEU A 62 0.60 9.28 5.12
C LEU A 62 2.04 9.77 5.26
N LEU A 63 2.41 10.35 6.41
CA LEU A 63 3.79 10.74 6.67
C LEU A 63 4.75 9.55 6.79
N THR A 64 4.28 8.38 7.21
CA THR A 64 5.09 7.17 7.19
C THR A 64 5.29 6.68 5.75
N ARG A 65 4.25 6.65 4.94
CA ARG A 65 4.33 6.24 3.53
C ARG A 65 5.20 7.19 2.70
N ILE A 66 5.03 8.51 2.84
CA ILE A 66 5.81 9.48 2.08
C ILE A 66 7.31 9.41 2.38
N LYS A 67 7.69 9.10 3.63
CA LYS A 67 9.09 8.89 4.03
C LYS A 67 9.76 7.68 3.37
N THR A 68 8.99 6.77 2.80
CA THR A 68 9.54 5.62 2.07
C THR A 68 9.89 5.96 0.63
N LEU A 69 9.46 7.13 0.15
CA LEU A 69 9.72 7.66 -1.18
C LEU A 69 10.91 8.62 -1.13
N ASP A 70 11.79 8.52 -2.09
CA ASP A 70 12.85 9.50 -2.31
C ASP A 70 12.36 10.70 -3.12
N ASP A 71 13.22 11.68 -3.33
CA ASP A 71 12.87 12.94 -4.00
C ASP A 71 12.39 12.71 -5.44
N ASN A 72 12.91 11.70 -6.15
CA ASN A 72 12.48 11.38 -7.51
C ASN A 72 11.06 10.81 -7.52
N LEU A 73 10.74 9.88 -6.62
CA LEU A 73 9.39 9.32 -6.48
C LEU A 73 8.39 10.37 -5.97
N ILE A 74 8.80 11.26 -5.08
CA ILE A 74 7.98 12.40 -4.61
C ILE A 74 7.67 13.34 -5.79
N ASN A 75 8.68 13.68 -6.60
CA ASN A 75 8.47 14.49 -7.79
C ASN A 75 7.59 13.79 -8.83
N MET A 76 7.82 12.50 -9.07
CA MET A 76 7.00 11.69 -9.97
C MET A 76 5.55 11.65 -9.51
N LEU A 77 5.30 11.42 -8.22
CA LEU A 77 3.96 11.39 -7.62
C LEU A 77 3.24 12.73 -7.71
N SER A 78 3.94 13.85 -7.44
CA SER A 78 3.34 15.19 -7.46
C SER A 78 2.74 15.55 -8.83
N ASN A 79 3.32 15.03 -9.92
CA ASN A 79 2.94 15.27 -11.31
C ASN A 79 2.21 14.06 -11.95
N ALA A 80 1.93 13.01 -11.19
CA ALA A 80 1.37 11.76 -11.71
C ALA A 80 -0.05 11.92 -12.28
N ASN A 81 -0.36 11.13 -13.31
CA ASN A 81 -1.74 10.80 -13.63
C ASN A 81 -2.31 9.80 -12.62
N ILE A 82 -3.61 9.52 -12.70
CA ILE A 82 -4.31 8.71 -11.71
C ILE A 82 -3.76 7.28 -11.58
N ASP A 83 -3.30 6.67 -12.66
CA ASP A 83 -2.80 5.29 -12.64
C ASP A 83 -1.42 5.24 -11.97
N LEU A 84 -0.54 6.17 -12.29
CA LEU A 84 0.77 6.29 -11.66
C LEU A 84 0.67 6.68 -10.17
N GLU A 85 -0.28 7.56 -9.79
CA GLU A 85 -0.58 7.86 -8.38
C GLU A 85 -0.88 6.58 -7.59
N LYS A 86 -1.76 5.74 -8.13
CA LYS A 86 -2.16 4.47 -7.50
C LYS A 86 -1.02 3.49 -7.40
N GLN A 87 -0.18 3.38 -8.44
CA GLN A 87 0.99 2.49 -8.44
C GLN A 87 2.04 2.93 -7.42
N ILE A 88 2.37 4.22 -7.35
CA ILE A 88 3.29 4.74 -6.34
C ILE A 88 2.70 4.60 -4.93
N ALA A 89 1.38 4.77 -4.76
CA ALA A 89 0.72 4.56 -3.48
C ALA A 89 0.82 3.10 -3.02
N ILE A 90 0.51 2.10 -3.87
CA ILE A 90 0.71 0.68 -3.58
C ILE A 90 2.16 0.38 -3.21
N TYR A 91 3.12 0.89 -3.98
CA TYR A 91 4.53 0.76 -3.69
C TYR A 91 4.89 1.31 -2.30
N SER A 92 4.41 2.50 -1.94
CA SER A 92 4.66 3.11 -0.63
C SER A 92 4.06 2.30 0.54
N VAL A 93 2.89 1.66 0.32
CA VAL A 93 2.32 0.73 1.31
C VAL A 93 3.21 -0.48 1.47
N MET A 94 3.65 -1.11 0.39
CA MET A 94 4.56 -2.27 0.44
C MET A 94 5.88 -1.93 1.15
N LYS A 95 6.39 -0.72 0.98
CA LYS A 95 7.61 -0.25 1.70
C LYS A 95 7.40 0.07 3.18
N SER A 96 6.18 0.33 3.60
CA SER A 96 5.85 0.70 4.98
C SER A 96 5.14 -0.40 5.78
N ASP A 97 4.66 -1.45 5.11
CA ASP A 97 3.91 -2.57 5.70
C ASP A 97 4.43 -3.90 5.13
N ARG A 98 5.26 -4.59 5.92
CA ARG A 98 5.83 -5.89 5.56
C ARG A 98 4.75 -6.92 5.23
N LEU A 99 3.67 -7.00 6.03
CA LEU A 99 2.63 -7.99 5.82
C LEU A 99 1.87 -7.74 4.52
N PHE A 100 1.64 -6.47 4.17
CA PHE A 100 1.04 -6.11 2.88
C PHE A 100 1.96 -6.48 1.71
N PHE A 101 3.26 -6.21 1.81
CA PHE A 101 4.22 -6.64 0.78
C PHE A 101 4.23 -8.16 0.59
N GLU A 102 4.24 -8.91 1.69
CA GLU A 102 4.20 -10.37 1.63
C GLU A 102 2.86 -10.87 1.05
N PHE A 103 1.74 -10.22 1.36
CA PHE A 103 0.43 -10.50 0.75
C PHE A 103 0.46 -10.27 -0.77
N MET A 104 1.01 -9.14 -1.21
CA MET A 104 1.16 -8.86 -2.64
C MET A 104 2.03 -9.91 -3.35
N ARG A 105 3.12 -10.33 -2.73
CA ARG A 105 4.04 -11.31 -3.31
C ARG A 105 3.49 -12.75 -3.27
N GLU A 106 2.96 -13.18 -2.12
CA GLU A 106 2.64 -14.59 -1.86
C GLU A 106 1.19 -14.96 -2.21
N VAL A 107 0.31 -13.97 -2.39
CA VAL A 107 -1.08 -14.21 -2.81
C VAL A 107 -1.32 -13.61 -4.18
N TYR A 108 -1.19 -12.29 -4.32
CA TYR A 108 -1.55 -11.60 -5.56
C TYR A 108 -0.63 -12.01 -6.73
N ALA A 109 0.68 -11.86 -6.59
CA ALA A 109 1.65 -12.15 -7.65
C ALA A 109 1.74 -13.66 -7.96
N GLU A 110 1.65 -14.55 -6.94
CA GLU A 110 1.64 -16.01 -7.18
C GLU A 110 0.41 -16.45 -7.98
N LYS A 111 -0.75 -15.85 -7.76
CA LYS A 111 -1.93 -16.12 -8.61
C LYS A 111 -1.67 -15.74 -10.06
N ILE A 112 -1.11 -14.55 -10.31
CA ILE A 112 -0.75 -14.10 -11.67
C ILE A 112 0.24 -15.07 -12.31
N LYS A 113 1.31 -15.42 -11.60
CA LYS A 113 2.33 -16.37 -12.05
C LYS A 113 1.76 -17.74 -12.44
N ASN A 114 0.77 -18.21 -11.70
CA ASN A 114 0.07 -19.45 -11.99
C ASN A 114 -1.04 -19.29 -13.05
N LYS A 115 -1.15 -18.11 -13.68
CA LYS A 115 -2.21 -17.79 -14.68
C LYS A 115 -3.62 -17.87 -14.09
N GLU A 116 -3.75 -17.66 -12.78
CA GLU A 116 -5.02 -17.57 -12.07
C GLU A 116 -5.39 -16.09 -11.90
N ASN A 117 -6.65 -15.74 -12.17
CA ASN A 117 -7.14 -14.37 -12.01
C ASN A 117 -8.12 -14.20 -10.86
N LYS A 118 -8.14 -15.15 -9.92
CA LYS A 118 -9.10 -15.15 -8.81
C LYS A 118 -8.40 -15.37 -7.47
N ILE A 119 -8.73 -14.50 -6.51
CA ILE A 119 -8.37 -14.67 -5.10
C ILE A 119 -9.66 -14.97 -4.33
N TYR A 120 -9.70 -16.10 -3.64
CA TYR A 120 -10.80 -16.48 -2.77
C TYR A 120 -10.51 -16.10 -1.31
N SER A 121 -11.54 -16.00 -0.49
CA SER A 121 -11.39 -15.74 0.95
C SER A 121 -10.45 -16.75 1.61
N LYS A 122 -10.48 -17.99 1.17
CA LYS A 122 -9.61 -19.07 1.66
C LYS A 122 -8.13 -18.78 1.42
N ASP A 123 -7.75 -18.28 0.24
CA ASP A 123 -6.35 -17.93 -0.07
C ASP A 123 -5.79 -16.93 0.93
N ILE A 124 -6.61 -15.93 1.30
CA ILE A 124 -6.21 -14.89 2.26
C ILE A 124 -6.18 -15.44 3.69
N GLU A 125 -7.12 -16.31 4.05
CA GLU A 125 -7.15 -16.98 5.36
C GLU A 125 -5.92 -17.85 5.57
N GLU A 126 -5.58 -18.67 4.59
CA GLU A 126 -4.38 -19.53 4.62
C GLU A 126 -3.10 -18.69 4.69
N PHE A 127 -3.02 -17.57 3.96
CA PHE A 127 -1.91 -16.64 4.08
C PHE A 127 -1.77 -16.08 5.49
N MET A 128 -2.85 -15.54 6.06
CA MET A 128 -2.83 -14.97 7.41
C MET A 128 -2.50 -16.03 8.47
N GLN A 129 -3.00 -17.25 8.32
CA GLN A 129 -2.71 -18.35 9.24
C GLN A 129 -1.22 -18.72 9.19
N ARG A 130 -0.63 -18.88 8.01
CA ARG A 130 0.82 -19.13 7.86
C ARG A 130 1.66 -18.02 8.52
N LYS A 131 1.26 -16.74 8.37
CA LYS A 131 1.99 -15.62 8.99
C LYS A 131 1.90 -15.63 10.52
N ARG A 132 0.77 -16.05 11.08
CA ARG A 132 0.63 -16.26 12.53
C ARG A 132 1.54 -17.38 13.05
N GLU A 133 1.67 -18.46 12.31
CA GLU A 133 2.55 -19.59 12.68
C GLU A 133 4.04 -19.24 12.56
N GLN A 134 4.39 -18.31 11.69
CA GLN A 134 5.76 -17.91 11.42
C GLN A 134 6.31 -16.83 12.35
N ASP A 135 5.44 -16.02 12.98
CA ASP A 135 5.88 -14.86 13.74
C ASP A 135 5.01 -14.61 14.99
N PRO A 136 5.64 -14.61 16.21
CA PRO A 136 4.91 -14.42 17.47
C PRO A 136 4.15 -13.07 17.56
N LYS A 137 4.62 -12.04 16.84
CA LYS A 137 3.95 -10.74 16.81
C LYS A 137 2.61 -10.86 16.09
N VAL A 138 2.59 -11.53 14.93
CA VAL A 138 1.36 -11.76 14.16
C VAL A 138 0.44 -12.73 14.90
N GLU A 139 0.98 -13.75 15.54
CA GLU A 139 0.23 -14.69 16.39
C GLU A 139 -0.52 -13.96 17.51
N SER A 140 0.12 -12.96 18.15
CA SER A 140 -0.47 -12.18 19.25
C SER A 140 -1.66 -11.31 18.82
N TRP A 141 -1.91 -11.12 17.54
CA TRP A 141 -3.00 -10.26 17.08
C TRP A 141 -4.35 -10.93 17.24
N LYS A 142 -5.33 -10.15 17.72
CA LYS A 142 -6.72 -10.58 17.81
C LYS A 142 -7.31 -10.86 16.42
N ASN A 143 -8.25 -11.78 16.34
CA ASN A 143 -8.96 -12.07 15.08
C ASN A 143 -9.62 -10.82 14.48
N THR A 144 -10.10 -9.89 15.30
CA THR A 144 -10.63 -8.60 14.84
C THR A 144 -9.57 -7.75 14.11
N THR A 145 -8.32 -7.78 14.57
CA THR A 145 -7.17 -7.12 13.90
C THR A 145 -6.89 -7.76 12.56
N ILE A 146 -6.79 -9.10 12.51
CA ILE A 146 -6.58 -9.86 11.28
C ILE A 146 -7.67 -9.56 10.25
N ASN A 147 -8.94 -9.61 10.66
CA ASN A 147 -10.08 -9.35 9.76
C ASN A 147 -10.07 -7.91 9.20
N ARG A 148 -9.68 -6.92 10.01
CA ARG A 148 -9.54 -5.54 9.55
C ARG A 148 -8.39 -5.38 8.55
N LEU A 149 -7.24 -6.02 8.78
CA LEU A 149 -6.12 -6.03 7.84
C LEU A 149 -6.53 -6.67 6.50
N ARG A 150 -7.19 -7.84 6.54
CA ARG A 150 -7.73 -8.49 5.33
C ARG A 150 -8.63 -7.54 4.53
N SER A 151 -9.59 -6.91 5.20
CA SER A 151 -10.52 -5.97 4.55
C SER A 151 -9.80 -4.76 3.98
N SER A 152 -8.80 -4.24 4.70
CA SER A 152 -8.01 -3.09 4.25
C SER A 152 -7.16 -3.44 3.02
N TYR A 153 -6.48 -4.59 3.02
CA TYR A 153 -5.65 -5.02 1.89
C TYR A 153 -6.47 -5.24 0.62
N ILE A 154 -7.64 -5.89 0.76
CA ILE A 154 -8.59 -6.04 -0.35
C ILE A 154 -9.07 -4.65 -0.84
N GLY A 155 -9.41 -3.75 0.08
CA GLY A 155 -9.80 -2.38 -0.25
C GLY A 155 -8.71 -1.64 -1.05
N MET A 156 -7.44 -1.79 -0.66
CA MET A 156 -6.31 -1.19 -1.38
C MET A 156 -6.15 -1.74 -2.81
N LEU A 157 -6.41 -3.04 -3.03
CA LEU A 157 -6.43 -3.61 -4.37
C LEU A 157 -7.56 -3.02 -5.23
N TYR A 158 -8.73 -2.78 -4.65
CA TYR A 158 -9.84 -2.14 -5.37
C TYR A 158 -9.56 -0.67 -5.66
N ASP A 159 -9.06 0.09 -4.69
CA ASP A 159 -8.71 1.50 -4.83
C ASP A 159 -7.62 1.71 -5.91
N SER A 160 -6.67 0.78 -6.00
CA SER A 160 -5.59 0.82 -7.00
C SER A 160 -6.01 0.36 -8.40
N ASN A 161 -7.18 -0.23 -8.57
CA ASN A 161 -7.59 -0.95 -9.77
C ASN A 161 -6.77 -2.23 -10.05
N PHE A 162 -6.07 -2.78 -9.05
CA PHE A 162 -5.36 -4.06 -9.17
C PHE A 162 -6.31 -5.25 -9.01
N ALA A 163 -7.51 -4.99 -8.54
CA ALA A 163 -8.55 -6.00 -8.49
C ALA A 163 -9.95 -5.39 -8.66
N ARG A 164 -10.90 -6.24 -9.01
CA ARG A 164 -12.33 -5.93 -9.09
C ARG A 164 -13.12 -6.84 -8.15
N LYS A 165 -14.13 -6.27 -7.50
CA LYS A 165 -15.03 -7.03 -6.66
C LYS A 165 -15.94 -7.91 -7.51
N ASN A 166 -16.01 -9.21 -7.17
CA ASN A 166 -17.02 -10.13 -7.66
C ASN A 166 -17.82 -10.69 -6.47
N LYS A 167 -18.91 -11.43 -6.73
CA LYS A 167 -19.78 -12.00 -5.69
C LYS A 167 -19.03 -13.00 -4.81
N ASP A 168 -18.28 -13.92 -5.42
CA ASP A 168 -17.72 -15.10 -4.76
C ASP A 168 -16.18 -15.07 -4.68
N TYR A 169 -15.53 -14.11 -5.35
CA TYR A 169 -14.07 -13.99 -5.39
C TYR A 169 -13.65 -12.54 -5.67
N ILE A 170 -12.38 -12.28 -5.54
CA ILE A 170 -11.71 -11.04 -5.95
C ILE A 170 -11.07 -11.31 -7.31
N GLU A 171 -11.51 -10.59 -8.33
CA GLU A 171 -10.96 -10.70 -9.68
C GLU A 171 -9.67 -9.88 -9.78
N ILE A 172 -8.56 -10.52 -10.10
CA ILE A 172 -7.26 -9.86 -10.30
C ILE A 172 -7.29 -9.10 -11.63
N ILE A 173 -6.87 -7.87 -11.60
CA ILE A 173 -6.60 -7.02 -12.76
C ILE A 173 -5.09 -6.78 -12.77
N VAL A 174 -4.38 -7.38 -13.70
CA VAL A 174 -2.92 -7.17 -13.83
C VAL A 174 -2.68 -5.74 -14.34
N PRO A 175 -2.00 -4.87 -13.57
CA PRO A 175 -1.78 -3.50 -13.98
C PRO A 175 -0.71 -3.41 -15.09
N ILE A 176 -0.89 -2.47 -16.00
CA ILE A 176 0.20 -2.01 -16.87
C ILE A 176 1.01 -1.00 -16.05
N ILE A 177 2.23 -1.35 -15.69
CA ILE A 177 3.09 -0.47 -14.90
C ILE A 177 3.56 0.71 -15.76
N ASP A 178 3.52 1.91 -15.19
CA ASP A 178 4.06 3.10 -15.85
C ASP A 178 5.57 2.93 -16.12
N SER A 179 5.99 3.18 -17.36
CA SER A 179 7.37 2.92 -17.81
C SER A 179 8.42 3.73 -17.04
N LYS A 180 8.08 4.94 -16.58
CA LYS A 180 9.00 5.76 -15.77
C LYS A 180 9.18 5.16 -14.38
N LEU A 181 8.10 4.70 -13.76
CA LEU A 181 8.16 4.02 -12.47
C LEU A 181 8.93 2.71 -12.58
N GLU A 182 8.63 1.92 -13.60
CA GLU A 182 9.29 0.64 -13.84
C GLU A 182 10.81 0.80 -14.02
N THR A 183 11.22 1.70 -14.93
CA THR A 183 12.65 2.00 -15.17
C THR A 183 13.33 2.43 -13.88
N TYR A 184 12.72 3.39 -13.17
CA TYR A 184 13.30 3.92 -11.95
C TYR A 184 13.47 2.86 -10.83
N LEU A 185 12.45 2.03 -10.59
CA LEU A 185 12.54 0.99 -9.57
C LEU A 185 13.57 -0.10 -9.93
N LYS A 186 13.80 -0.36 -11.22
CA LYS A 186 14.88 -1.24 -11.68
C LYS A 186 16.26 -0.61 -11.42
N GLU A 187 16.44 0.69 -11.69
CA GLU A 187 17.67 1.44 -11.46
C GLU A 187 18.10 1.47 -9.99
N ILE A 188 17.16 1.64 -9.08
CA ILE A 188 17.43 1.65 -7.63
C ILE A 188 17.42 0.24 -6.99
N ASN A 189 17.45 -0.83 -7.80
CA ASN A 189 17.45 -2.23 -7.37
C ASN A 189 16.22 -2.64 -6.52
N GLU A 190 15.06 -2.04 -6.78
CA GLU A 190 13.80 -2.36 -6.11
C GLU A 190 12.80 -3.12 -7.01
N LYS A 191 13.32 -3.84 -8.01
CA LYS A 191 12.52 -4.67 -8.94
C LYS A 191 11.56 -5.62 -8.21
N TYR A 192 11.93 -6.13 -7.04
CA TYR A 192 11.09 -7.05 -6.27
C TYR A 192 9.72 -6.48 -5.84
N TYR A 193 9.57 -5.16 -5.79
CA TYR A 193 8.25 -4.53 -5.61
C TYR A 193 7.45 -4.51 -6.93
N LEU A 194 8.13 -4.35 -8.08
CA LEU A 194 7.49 -4.51 -9.38
C LEU A 194 6.98 -5.93 -9.56
N ASP A 195 7.81 -6.92 -9.22
CA ASP A 195 7.45 -8.34 -9.31
C ASP A 195 6.24 -8.68 -8.39
N ALA A 196 6.05 -7.95 -7.29
CA ALA A 196 4.87 -8.09 -6.44
C ALA A 196 3.60 -7.44 -7.01
N MET A 197 3.74 -6.45 -7.91
CA MET A 197 2.62 -5.77 -8.57
C MET A 197 2.25 -6.41 -9.91
N ASN A 198 3.26 -6.81 -10.66
CA ASN A 198 3.09 -7.41 -11.99
C ASN A 198 4.23 -8.40 -12.24
N VAL A 199 3.89 -9.67 -12.39
CA VAL A 199 4.88 -10.70 -12.74
C VAL A 199 5.11 -10.62 -14.26
N GLU A 200 6.29 -10.15 -14.68
CA GLU A 200 6.71 -10.28 -16.08
C GLU A 200 6.83 -11.77 -16.44
N TYR A 201 6.21 -12.15 -17.57
CA TYR A 201 6.34 -13.46 -18.19
C TYR A 201 7.59 -13.51 -19.08
#